data_af9655257008721ed489734b7eb04e80
#
_entry.id   af9655257008721ed489734b7eb04e80
#
_cell.length_a   1.000
_cell.length_b   1.000
_cell.length_c   1.000
_cell.angle_alpha   90.00
_cell.angle_beta   90.00
_cell.angle_gamma   90.00
#
_symmetry.space_group_name_H-M   'P 1'
#
loop_
_entity.id
_entity.type
_entity.pdbx_description
1 polymer ?
#
loop_
_entity_poly.entity_id
_entity_poly.type
_entity_poly.pdbx_seq_one_letter_code
_entity_poly.pdbx_strand_id
1 'polypeptide(L)'
;MNLEKVIFGFFVLLAATVNFGFVVGDLDNPDLHNIWELYAAIVVNVVALVLKFGDRTQIGATHLATSLVAVLQLLAAASLYIYFTSSHAEPITGPEISSVVSLACGAALANFVSLVLLVAETVSFRRR
;
A
#
# COMPACT_ATOMS: atom_id res chain seq x y z
N MET A 1 -13.53 23.14 -6.96
CA MET A 1 -12.87 21.82 -6.86
C MET A 1 -11.38 22.02 -6.69
N ASN A 2 -10.76 21.30 -5.75
CA ASN A 2 -9.33 21.40 -5.51
C ASN A 2 -8.63 20.23 -6.22
N LEU A 3 -7.85 20.55 -7.26
CA LEU A 3 -7.17 19.54 -8.07
C LEU A 3 -6.16 18.72 -7.26
N GLU A 4 -5.45 19.36 -6.33
CA GLU A 4 -4.52 18.63 -5.45
C GLU A 4 -5.22 17.53 -4.67
N LYS A 5 -6.41 17.80 -4.15
CA LYS A 5 -7.18 16.81 -3.39
C LYS A 5 -7.69 15.69 -4.29
N VAL A 6 -8.03 16.00 -5.53
CA VAL A 6 -8.44 14.99 -6.51
C VAL A 6 -7.27 14.04 -6.79
N ILE A 7 -6.10 14.62 -7.04
CA ILE A 7 -4.89 13.84 -7.35
C ILE A 7 -4.50 12.98 -6.15
N PHE A 8 -4.47 13.56 -4.96
CA PHE A 8 -4.11 12.79 -3.75
C PHE A 8 -5.12 11.67 -3.49
N GLY A 9 -6.41 11.97 -3.57
CA GLY A 9 -7.46 10.98 -3.38
C GLY A 9 -7.37 9.83 -4.39
N PHE A 10 -7.06 10.17 -5.64
CA PHE A 10 -6.85 9.16 -6.68
C PHE A 10 -5.72 8.20 -6.29
N PHE A 11 -4.57 8.72 -5.86
CA PHE A 11 -3.44 7.86 -5.52
C PHE A 11 -3.66 7.07 -4.24
N VAL A 12 -4.36 7.64 -3.24
CA VAL A 12 -4.70 6.90 -2.02
C VAL A 12 -5.61 5.71 -2.35
N LEU A 13 -6.64 5.96 -3.14
CA LEU A 13 -7.58 4.91 -3.52
C LEU A 13 -6.90 3.87 -4.42
N LEU A 14 -6.11 4.32 -5.37
CA LEU A 14 -5.37 3.40 -6.26
C LEU A 14 -4.39 2.54 -5.46
N ALA A 15 -3.70 3.13 -4.49
CA ALA A 15 -2.79 2.38 -3.62
C ALA A 15 -3.53 1.27 -2.89
N ALA A 16 -4.68 1.58 -2.32
CA ALA A 16 -5.49 0.60 -1.60
C ALA A 16 -5.98 -0.51 -2.53
N THR A 17 -6.47 -0.17 -3.72
CA THR A 17 -7.04 -1.16 -4.64
C THR A 17 -5.98 -2.06 -5.25
N VAL A 18 -4.82 -1.52 -5.64
CA VAL A 18 -3.73 -2.32 -6.21
C VAL A 18 -3.14 -3.24 -5.14
N ASN A 19 -2.96 -2.72 -3.93
CA ASN A 19 -2.45 -3.52 -2.81
C ASN A 19 -3.42 -4.65 -2.46
N PHE A 20 -4.72 -4.34 -2.39
CA PHE A 20 -5.75 -5.36 -2.15
C PHE A 20 -5.72 -6.41 -3.26
N GLY A 21 -5.56 -6.00 -4.52
CA GLY A 21 -5.48 -6.94 -5.65
C GLY A 21 -4.32 -7.91 -5.50
N PHE A 22 -3.18 -7.46 -4.96
CA PHE A 22 -2.04 -8.34 -4.74
C PHE A 22 -2.31 -9.37 -3.63
N VAL A 23 -2.98 -8.96 -2.54
CA VAL A 23 -3.12 -9.83 -1.36
C VAL A 23 -4.33 -10.76 -1.42
N VAL A 24 -5.30 -10.49 -2.31
CA VAL A 24 -6.53 -11.27 -2.36
C VAL A 24 -6.25 -12.70 -2.81
N GLY A 25 -6.98 -13.66 -2.23
CA GLY A 25 -6.83 -15.08 -2.52
C GLY A 25 -6.11 -15.81 -1.40
N ASP A 26 -5.92 -17.11 -1.59
CA ASP A 26 -5.22 -17.95 -0.60
C ASP A 26 -3.80 -17.43 -0.39
N LEU A 27 -3.44 -17.20 0.87
CA LEU A 27 -2.15 -16.56 1.21
C LEU A 27 -0.95 -17.41 0.81
N ASP A 28 -1.10 -18.72 0.75
CA ASP A 28 0.00 -19.65 0.51
C ASP A 28 0.05 -20.17 -0.93
N ASN A 29 -0.73 -19.58 -1.85
CA ASN A 29 -0.73 -19.99 -3.25
C ASN A 29 -0.02 -18.92 -4.09
N PRO A 30 1.24 -19.19 -4.54
CA PRO A 30 1.98 -18.20 -5.33
C PRO A 30 1.30 -17.79 -6.63
N ASP A 31 0.48 -18.66 -7.20
CA ASP A 31 -0.19 -18.38 -8.47
C ASP A 31 -1.27 -17.31 -8.37
N LEU A 32 -1.74 -17.03 -7.15
CA LEU A 32 -2.80 -16.06 -6.91
C LEU A 32 -2.28 -14.64 -6.63
N HIS A 33 -0.95 -14.47 -6.49
CA HIS A 33 -0.35 -13.19 -6.11
C HIS A 33 0.62 -12.73 -7.20
N ASN A 34 0.16 -11.76 -8.00
CA ASN A 34 0.94 -11.25 -9.13
C ASN A 34 1.97 -10.25 -8.61
N ILE A 35 3.26 -10.58 -8.79
CA ILE A 35 4.36 -9.73 -8.29
C ILE A 35 4.33 -8.32 -8.91
N TRP A 36 3.83 -8.18 -10.13
CA TRP A 36 3.73 -6.87 -10.76
C TRP A 36 2.75 -5.95 -10.05
N GLU A 37 1.71 -6.52 -9.44
CA GLU A 37 0.79 -5.75 -8.61
C GLU A 37 1.51 -5.24 -7.33
N LEU A 38 2.40 -6.05 -6.77
CA LEU A 38 3.21 -5.61 -5.62
C LEU A 38 4.09 -4.41 -5.99
N TYR A 39 4.78 -4.50 -7.12
CA TYR A 39 5.63 -3.40 -7.58
C TYR A 39 4.81 -2.15 -7.90
N ALA A 40 3.66 -2.32 -8.54
CA ALA A 40 2.75 -1.21 -8.80
C ALA A 40 2.26 -0.57 -7.50
N ALA A 41 1.93 -1.39 -6.50
CA ALA A 41 1.51 -0.88 -5.19
C ALA A 41 2.61 -0.05 -4.54
N ILE A 42 3.87 -0.46 -4.66
CA ILE A 42 5.00 0.30 -4.13
C ILE A 42 5.07 1.68 -4.79
N VAL A 43 5.02 1.73 -6.12
CA VAL A 43 5.13 2.98 -6.86
C VAL A 43 4.00 3.94 -6.47
N VAL A 44 2.77 3.43 -6.45
CA VAL A 44 1.59 4.26 -6.13
C VAL A 44 1.66 4.75 -4.69
N ASN A 45 2.09 3.90 -3.75
CA ASN A 45 2.23 4.30 -2.35
C ASN A 45 3.33 5.34 -2.17
N VAL A 46 4.43 5.24 -2.91
CA VAL A 46 5.49 6.25 -2.88
C VAL A 46 4.97 7.59 -3.38
N VAL A 47 4.18 7.60 -4.46
CA VAL A 47 3.58 8.83 -4.97
C VAL A 47 2.66 9.46 -3.92
N ALA A 48 1.82 8.66 -3.27
CA ALA A 48 0.92 9.16 -2.22
C ALA A 48 1.73 9.75 -1.05
N LEU A 49 2.83 9.09 -0.68
CA LEU A 49 3.74 9.58 0.36
C LEU A 49 4.30 10.95 0.00
N VAL A 50 4.82 11.10 -1.22
CA VAL A 50 5.41 12.35 -1.69
C VAL A 50 4.37 13.47 -1.70
N LEU A 51 3.15 13.16 -2.13
CA LEU A 51 2.08 14.16 -2.21
C LEU A 51 1.70 14.71 -0.83
N LYS A 52 1.90 13.94 0.24
CA LYS A 52 1.61 14.40 1.61
C LYS A 52 2.81 14.95 2.35
N PHE A 53 3.98 14.85 1.75
CA PHE A 53 5.19 15.36 2.38
C PHE A 53 5.10 16.88 2.50
N GLY A 54 5.28 17.38 3.71
CA GLY A 54 5.20 18.82 3.96
C GLY A 54 3.85 19.34 4.40
N ASP A 55 2.79 18.52 4.37
CA ASP A 55 1.50 18.91 4.91
C ASP A 55 1.60 18.98 6.44
N ARG A 56 1.42 20.17 7.00
CA ARG A 56 1.62 20.41 8.43
C ARG A 56 0.35 20.26 9.26
N THR A 57 -0.78 19.92 8.62
CA THR A 57 -2.00 19.67 9.37
C THR A 57 -1.91 18.35 10.13
N GLN A 58 -2.72 18.20 11.18
CA GLN A 58 -2.77 16.97 11.96
C GLN A 58 -3.14 15.77 11.07
N ILE A 59 -4.14 15.95 10.23
CA ILE A 59 -4.59 14.87 9.35
C ILE A 59 -3.56 14.58 8.26
N GLY A 60 -2.85 15.61 7.77
CA GLY A 60 -1.76 15.42 6.81
C GLY A 60 -0.62 14.63 7.41
N ALA A 61 -0.27 14.90 8.66
CA ALA A 61 0.76 14.14 9.36
C ALA A 61 0.36 12.68 9.54
N THR A 62 -0.90 12.40 9.83
CA THR A 62 -1.39 11.03 9.97
C THR A 62 -1.38 10.30 8.62
N HIS A 63 -1.76 10.99 7.54
CA HIS A 63 -1.65 10.42 6.19
C HIS A 63 -0.19 10.09 5.85
N LEU A 64 0.73 10.96 6.20
CA LEU A 64 2.16 10.73 5.97
C LEU A 64 2.62 9.48 6.73
N ALA A 65 2.20 9.35 7.99
CA ALA A 65 2.57 8.19 8.81
C ALA A 65 2.05 6.89 8.23
N THR A 66 0.77 6.84 7.81
CA THR A 66 0.19 5.63 7.21
C THR A 66 0.87 5.29 5.89
N SER A 67 1.20 6.29 5.09
CA SER A 67 1.91 6.08 3.82
C SER A 67 3.32 5.53 4.06
N LEU A 68 4.02 6.02 5.09
CA LEU A 68 5.33 5.50 5.46
C LEU A 68 5.26 4.04 5.86
N VAL A 69 4.28 3.67 6.69
CA VAL A 69 4.10 2.27 7.11
C VAL A 69 3.84 1.39 5.89
N ALA A 70 2.95 1.83 5.00
CA ALA A 70 2.62 1.05 3.80
C ALA A 70 3.86 0.85 2.91
N VAL A 71 4.63 1.91 2.66
CA VAL A 71 5.83 1.83 1.82
C VAL A 71 6.86 0.90 2.45
N LEU A 72 7.12 1.03 3.76
CA LEU A 72 8.10 0.19 4.44
C LEU A 72 7.71 -1.28 4.39
N GLN A 73 6.44 -1.60 4.61
CA GLN A 73 5.97 -2.98 4.58
C GLN A 73 5.99 -3.56 3.16
N LEU A 74 5.63 -2.76 2.16
CA LEU A 74 5.70 -3.22 0.77
C LEU A 74 7.14 -3.43 0.31
N LEU A 75 8.06 -2.55 0.72
CA LEU A 75 9.48 -2.74 0.41
C LEU A 75 10.03 -3.99 1.09
N ALA A 76 9.62 -4.26 2.33
CA ALA A 76 10.00 -5.49 3.02
C ALA A 76 9.45 -6.71 2.29
N ALA A 77 8.20 -6.66 1.84
CA ALA A 77 7.57 -7.74 1.07
C ALA A 77 8.34 -8.01 -0.24
N ALA A 78 8.67 -6.96 -0.97
CA ALA A 78 9.42 -7.08 -2.22
C ALA A 78 10.83 -7.64 -1.97
N SER A 79 11.48 -7.19 -0.90
CA SER A 79 12.81 -7.68 -0.53
C SER A 79 12.79 -9.16 -0.20
N LEU A 80 11.79 -9.62 0.55
CA LEU A 80 11.61 -11.05 0.83
C LEU A 80 11.36 -11.84 -0.44
N TYR A 81 10.52 -11.34 -1.32
CA TYR A 81 10.23 -12.02 -2.58
C TYR A 81 11.50 -12.20 -3.41
N ILE A 82 12.29 -11.14 -3.53
CA ILE A 82 13.56 -11.19 -4.28
C ILE A 82 14.51 -12.18 -3.62
N TYR A 83 14.61 -12.15 -2.29
CA TYR A 83 15.46 -13.08 -1.56
C TYR A 83 15.05 -14.53 -1.81
N PHE A 84 13.75 -14.84 -1.68
CA PHE A 84 13.27 -16.21 -1.85
C PHE A 84 13.44 -16.71 -3.29
N THR A 85 13.24 -15.84 -4.28
CA THR A 85 13.33 -16.25 -5.70
C THR A 85 14.77 -16.30 -6.19
N SER A 86 15.72 -15.61 -5.54
CA SER A 86 17.11 -15.60 -5.97
C SER A 86 18.00 -16.55 -5.18
N SER A 87 17.56 -17.04 -4.01
CA SER A 87 18.40 -17.87 -3.13
C SER A 87 18.35 -19.35 -3.48
N HIS A 88 17.39 -19.78 -4.30
CA HIS A 88 17.30 -21.17 -4.75
C HIS A 88 16.71 -21.22 -6.16
N ALA A 89 16.97 -22.34 -6.85
CA ALA A 89 16.52 -22.53 -8.23
C ALA A 89 15.03 -22.91 -8.32
N GLU A 90 14.45 -23.35 -7.21
CA GLU A 90 13.06 -23.79 -7.19
C GLU A 90 12.12 -22.58 -7.16
N PRO A 91 10.90 -22.72 -7.69
CA PRO A 91 9.90 -21.65 -7.56
C PRO A 91 9.60 -21.35 -6.11
N ILE A 92 9.11 -20.13 -5.85
CA ILE A 92 8.75 -19.71 -4.50
C ILE A 92 7.69 -20.66 -3.92
N THR A 93 7.89 -21.06 -2.66
CA THR A 93 7.01 -22.02 -2.00
C THR A 93 5.78 -21.31 -1.39
N GLY A 94 4.78 -22.12 -0.98
CA GLY A 94 3.60 -21.60 -0.29
C GLY A 94 3.94 -20.83 0.99
N PRO A 95 4.73 -21.39 1.94
CA PRO A 95 5.13 -20.65 3.12
C PRO A 95 5.90 -19.37 2.82
N GLU A 96 6.75 -19.40 1.79
CA GLU A 96 7.51 -18.21 1.40
C GLU A 96 6.62 -17.10 0.88
N ILE A 97 5.70 -17.41 -0.04
CA ILE A 97 4.78 -16.40 -0.58
C ILE A 97 3.84 -15.90 0.51
N SER A 98 3.47 -16.76 1.47
CA SER A 98 2.63 -16.36 2.59
C SER A 98 3.31 -15.27 3.42
N SER A 99 4.62 -15.36 3.64
CA SER A 99 5.37 -14.33 4.35
C SER A 99 5.36 -13.00 3.60
N VAL A 100 5.53 -13.04 2.27
CA VAL A 100 5.49 -11.84 1.44
C VAL A 100 4.11 -11.20 1.51
N VAL A 101 3.06 -12.00 1.33
CA VAL A 101 1.68 -11.51 1.31
C VAL A 101 1.27 -10.97 2.68
N SER A 102 1.76 -11.57 3.78
CA SER A 102 1.47 -11.09 5.14
C SER A 102 1.94 -9.65 5.34
N LEU A 103 3.15 -9.32 4.85
CA LEU A 103 3.65 -7.95 4.92
C LEU A 103 2.82 -7.01 4.07
N ALA A 104 2.42 -7.45 2.88
CA ALA A 104 1.56 -6.65 2.02
C ALA A 104 0.17 -6.45 2.61
N CYS A 105 -0.34 -7.42 3.37
CA CYS A 105 -1.61 -7.28 4.11
C CYS A 105 -1.51 -6.16 5.15
N GLY A 106 -0.37 -6.03 5.84
CA GLY A 106 -0.14 -4.92 6.76
C GLY A 106 -0.17 -3.58 6.04
N ALA A 107 0.43 -3.51 4.87
CA ALA A 107 0.39 -2.31 4.03
C ALA A 107 -1.05 -2.02 3.57
N ALA A 108 -1.82 -3.04 3.23
CA ALA A 108 -3.22 -2.88 2.86
C ALA A 108 -4.03 -2.29 4.00
N LEU A 109 -3.77 -2.72 5.24
CA LEU A 109 -4.41 -2.15 6.41
C LEU A 109 -4.06 -0.67 6.56
N ALA A 110 -2.78 -0.30 6.39
CA ALA A 110 -2.36 1.09 6.44
C ALA A 110 -3.06 1.92 5.36
N ASN A 111 -3.18 1.37 4.16
CA ASN A 111 -3.90 2.04 3.07
C ASN A 111 -5.38 2.20 3.40
N PHE A 112 -5.99 1.23 4.04
CA PHE A 112 -7.38 1.33 4.48
C PHE A 112 -7.55 2.47 5.51
N VAL A 113 -6.61 2.60 6.44
CA VAL A 113 -6.63 3.71 7.41
C VAL A 113 -6.54 5.04 6.67
N SER A 114 -5.69 5.15 5.65
CA SER A 114 -5.61 6.37 4.82
C SER A 114 -6.93 6.69 4.15
N LEU A 115 -7.65 5.67 3.65
CA LEU A 115 -8.99 5.88 3.06
C LEU A 115 -9.98 6.42 4.08
N VAL A 116 -9.97 5.86 5.29
CA VAL A 116 -10.85 6.33 6.37
C VAL A 116 -10.53 7.78 6.72
N LEU A 117 -9.24 8.13 6.79
CA LEU A 117 -8.82 9.50 7.06
C LEU A 117 -9.27 10.45 5.94
N LEU A 118 -9.19 10.01 4.69
CA LEU A 118 -9.62 10.81 3.54
C LEU A 118 -11.12 11.09 3.61
N VAL A 119 -11.91 10.08 3.93
CA VAL A 119 -13.37 10.24 4.09
C VAL A 119 -13.67 11.16 5.27
N ALA A 120 -12.99 10.97 6.40
CA ALA A 120 -13.19 11.80 7.59
C ALA A 120 -12.85 13.27 7.29
N GLU A 121 -11.76 13.51 6.57
CA GLU A 121 -11.37 14.87 6.17
C GLU A 121 -12.43 15.50 5.27
N THR A 122 -12.93 14.75 4.30
CA THR A 122 -13.94 15.23 3.37
C THR A 122 -15.24 15.60 4.09
N VAL A 123 -15.71 14.73 4.99
CA VAL A 123 -16.93 14.96 5.76
C VAL A 123 -16.75 16.17 6.68
N SER A 124 -15.61 16.25 7.37
CA SER A 124 -15.31 17.36 8.27
C SER A 124 -15.27 18.70 7.53
N PHE A 125 -14.65 18.71 6.34
CA PHE A 125 -14.58 19.92 5.51
C PHE A 125 -15.98 20.38 5.08
N ARG A 126 -16.86 19.45 4.71
CA ARG A 126 -18.21 19.77 4.25
C ARG A 126 -19.09 20.33 5.36
N ARG A 127 -18.76 20.04 6.63
CA ARG A 127 -19.55 20.51 7.78
C ARG A 127 -19.19 21.94 8.18
N ARG A 128 -18.13 22.49 7.67
CA ARG A 128 -17.74 23.88 7.89
C ARG A 128 -18.49 24.79 6.93
#